data_3fe2ac837bdf3071da2b6d4ff606d2d1
#
_entry.id   3fe2ac837bdf3071da2b6d4ff606d2d1
#
_cell.length_a   1.000
_cell.length_b   1.000
_cell.length_c   1.000
_cell.angle_alpha   90.00
_cell.angle_beta   90.00
_cell.angle_gamma   90.00
#
_symmetry.space_group_name_H-M   'P 1'
#
loop_
_entity.id
_entity.type
_entity.pdbx_description
1 polymer ?
#
loop_
_entity_poly.entity_id
_entity_poly.type
_entity_poly.pdbx_seq_one_letter_code
_entity_poly.pdbx_strand_id
1 'polypeptide(L)'
;GMRSYEMTEIVHRGLNECLTEAFEIAMDDCDGVFLSVDIDVCDPGHAPGTGTPESGGLSARELLDAVRRIALELPVVGMDVVEVAPPYDHADITAMLGNRVVLEAISGIARRRQDAANGTKWDPSRPLLDGRPSRNPQH
;
A
#
# COMPACT_ATOMS: atom_id res chain seq x y z
N GLY A 1 -6.89 -21.14 5.21
CA GLY A 1 -5.44 -21.28 5.29
C GLY A 1 -4.74 -19.94 5.05
N MET A 2 -3.45 -19.92 5.19
CA MET A 2 -2.64 -18.72 4.94
C MET A 2 -2.00 -18.83 3.55
N ARG A 3 -2.01 -17.73 2.78
CA ARG A 3 -1.27 -17.60 1.52
C ARG A 3 -0.12 -16.59 1.73
N SER A 4 1.09 -16.98 1.36
CA SER A 4 2.26 -16.09 1.34
C SER A 4 2.78 -15.95 -0.08
N TYR A 5 3.32 -14.78 -0.41
CA TYR A 5 3.96 -14.46 -1.68
C TYR A 5 5.42 -14.15 -1.39
N GLU A 6 6.29 -15.06 -1.77
CA GLU A 6 7.74 -14.86 -1.63
C GLU A 6 8.23 -13.81 -2.64
N MET A 7 9.33 -13.12 -2.32
CA MET A 7 9.90 -12.12 -3.22
C MET A 7 10.25 -12.69 -4.59
N THR A 8 10.69 -13.95 -4.67
CA THR A 8 10.94 -14.64 -5.95
C THR A 8 9.67 -14.74 -6.80
N GLU A 9 8.51 -15.04 -6.19
CA GLU A 9 7.23 -15.07 -6.87
C GLU A 9 6.81 -13.67 -7.33
N ILE A 10 6.94 -12.67 -6.44
CA ILE A 10 6.61 -11.27 -6.74
C ILE A 10 7.45 -10.73 -7.91
N VAL A 11 8.75 -11.04 -7.95
CA VAL A 11 9.64 -10.63 -9.05
C VAL A 11 9.23 -11.27 -10.38
N HIS A 12 8.83 -12.54 -10.37
CA HIS A 12 8.47 -13.25 -11.61
C HIS A 12 7.08 -12.88 -12.14
N ARG A 13 6.11 -12.72 -11.24
CA ARG A 13 4.72 -12.43 -11.61
C ARG A 13 4.41 -10.95 -11.68
N GLY A 14 5.13 -10.15 -10.92
CA GLY A 14 4.84 -8.75 -10.67
C GLY A 14 3.94 -8.54 -9.45
N LEU A 15 4.26 -7.51 -8.66
CA LEU A 15 3.56 -7.17 -7.41
C LEU A 15 2.04 -6.97 -7.63
N ASN A 16 1.66 -6.32 -8.72
CA ASN A 16 0.25 -6.03 -9.00
C ASN A 16 -0.60 -7.28 -9.24
N GLU A 17 -0.04 -8.30 -9.88
CA GLU A 17 -0.74 -9.58 -10.09
C GLU A 17 -0.90 -10.31 -8.76
N CYS A 18 0.16 -10.38 -7.95
CA CYS A 18 0.11 -10.99 -6.61
C CYS A 18 -0.91 -10.29 -5.71
N LEU A 19 -0.99 -8.95 -5.75
CA LEU A 19 -2.00 -8.19 -5.02
C LEU A 19 -3.42 -8.51 -5.48
N THR A 20 -3.65 -8.66 -6.79
CA THR A 20 -4.98 -9.01 -7.30
C THR A 20 -5.45 -10.35 -6.75
N GLU A 21 -4.61 -11.39 -6.80
CA GLU A 21 -4.91 -12.69 -6.21
C GLU A 21 -5.12 -12.59 -4.70
N ALA A 22 -4.26 -11.84 -4.00
CA ALA A 22 -4.38 -11.63 -2.56
C ALA A 22 -5.71 -10.96 -2.18
N PHE A 23 -6.20 -10.02 -2.99
CA PHE A 23 -7.49 -9.36 -2.75
C PHE A 23 -8.68 -10.31 -2.90
N GLU A 24 -8.64 -11.18 -3.90
CA GLU A 24 -9.66 -12.21 -4.09
C GLU A 24 -9.71 -13.15 -2.87
N ILE A 25 -8.54 -13.59 -2.39
CA ILE A 25 -8.45 -14.46 -1.21
C ILE A 25 -8.91 -13.73 0.07
N ALA A 26 -8.48 -12.48 0.27
CA ALA A 26 -8.80 -11.71 1.47
C ALA A 26 -10.29 -11.35 1.58
N MET A 27 -10.99 -11.27 0.45
CA MET A 27 -12.41 -10.93 0.38
C MET A 27 -13.32 -12.17 0.26
N ASP A 28 -12.75 -13.37 0.24
CA ASP A 28 -13.53 -14.60 0.23
C ASP A 28 -14.27 -14.76 1.55
N ASP A 29 -15.61 -14.62 1.52
CA ASP A 29 -16.52 -14.65 2.67
C ASP A 29 -16.16 -13.64 3.79
N CYS A 30 -15.67 -12.44 3.40
CA CYS A 30 -15.28 -11.37 4.31
C CYS A 30 -15.87 -10.01 3.92
N ASP A 31 -16.33 -9.23 4.91
CA ASP A 31 -16.89 -7.88 4.74
C ASP A 31 -15.85 -6.75 4.87
N GLY A 32 -14.65 -7.06 5.35
CA GLY A 32 -13.60 -6.08 5.56
C GLY A 32 -12.25 -6.71 5.87
N VAL A 33 -11.20 -5.92 5.70
CA VAL A 33 -9.83 -6.34 5.94
C VAL A 33 -9.13 -5.45 6.95
N PHE A 34 -8.25 -6.04 7.77
CA PHE A 34 -7.28 -5.33 8.56
C PHE A 34 -5.94 -5.34 7.81
N LEU A 35 -5.32 -4.19 7.65
CA LEU A 35 -4.03 -4.04 6.97
C LEU A 35 -2.92 -3.86 8.02
N SER A 36 -2.04 -4.83 8.15
CA SER A 36 -0.78 -4.67 8.90
C SER A 36 0.36 -4.44 7.92
N VAL A 37 1.09 -3.36 8.11
CA VAL A 37 2.24 -3.02 7.27
C VAL A 37 3.49 -3.12 8.13
N ASP A 38 4.24 -4.20 7.91
CA ASP A 38 5.55 -4.35 8.49
C ASP A 38 6.58 -3.62 7.62
N ILE A 39 7.33 -2.69 8.21
CA ILE A 39 8.23 -1.83 7.43
C ILE A 39 9.44 -2.59 6.89
N ASP A 40 9.79 -3.71 7.49
CA ASP A 40 10.91 -4.54 7.07
C ASP A 40 10.65 -5.38 5.81
N VAL A 41 9.42 -5.35 5.28
CA VAL A 41 9.13 -5.81 3.92
C VAL A 41 9.94 -5.05 2.86
N CYS A 42 10.43 -3.87 3.19
CA CYS A 42 11.29 -3.07 2.33
C CYS A 42 12.76 -3.48 2.44
N ASP A 43 13.45 -3.36 1.31
CA ASP A 43 14.92 -3.44 1.29
C ASP A 43 15.52 -2.39 2.25
N PRO A 44 16.59 -2.73 3.01
CA PRO A 44 17.25 -1.80 3.93
C PRO A 44 17.80 -0.53 3.28
N GLY A 45 17.98 -0.51 1.97
CA GLY A 45 18.29 0.71 1.22
C GLY A 45 17.14 1.74 1.23
N HIS A 46 15.91 1.31 1.57
CA HIS A 46 14.73 2.15 1.67
C HIS A 46 14.20 2.29 3.10
N ALA A 47 14.37 1.27 3.94
CA ALA A 47 13.90 1.23 5.33
C ALA A 47 14.94 0.60 6.26
N PRO A 48 16.04 1.30 6.56
CA PRO A 48 17.11 0.76 7.42
C PRO A 48 16.70 0.70 8.91
N GLY A 49 15.73 1.50 9.35
CA GLY A 49 15.33 1.65 10.76
C GLY A 49 14.34 0.60 11.21
N THR A 50 14.73 -0.66 11.20
CA THR A 50 13.94 -1.80 11.68
C THR A 50 14.82 -2.79 12.46
N GLY A 51 14.18 -3.68 13.22
CA GLY A 51 14.89 -4.69 14.02
C GLY A 51 15.45 -5.85 13.21
N THR A 52 14.81 -6.21 12.11
CA THR A 52 15.12 -7.38 11.28
C THR A 52 15.28 -7.03 9.81
N PRO A 53 16.26 -6.18 9.44
CA PRO A 53 16.46 -5.79 8.05
C PRO A 53 16.88 -6.99 7.19
N GLU A 54 16.21 -7.19 6.06
CA GLU A 54 16.50 -8.26 5.11
C GLU A 54 16.69 -7.69 3.70
N SER A 55 17.79 -8.05 3.04
CA SER A 55 18.09 -7.54 1.70
C SER A 55 17.22 -8.17 0.62
N GLY A 56 16.87 -7.38 -0.40
CA GLY A 56 16.07 -7.85 -1.53
C GLY A 56 14.56 -7.71 -1.34
N GLY A 57 14.12 -6.88 -0.39
CA GLY A 57 12.74 -6.52 -0.18
C GLY A 57 12.19 -5.52 -1.21
N LEU A 58 11.00 -5.01 -0.95
CA LEU A 58 10.35 -4.01 -1.79
C LEU A 58 11.07 -2.66 -1.74
N SER A 59 11.01 -1.92 -2.83
CA SER A 59 11.33 -0.50 -2.79
C SER A 59 10.24 0.29 -2.05
N ALA A 60 10.59 1.48 -1.55
CA ALA A 60 9.61 2.39 -0.97
C ALA A 60 8.45 2.71 -1.93
N ARG A 61 8.72 2.79 -3.24
CA ARG A 61 7.67 3.05 -4.23
C ARG A 61 6.69 1.89 -4.34
N GLU A 62 7.18 0.67 -4.43
CA GLU A 62 6.34 -0.53 -4.50
C GLU A 62 5.47 -0.69 -3.26
N LEU A 63 6.02 -0.46 -2.06
CA LEU A 63 5.24 -0.47 -0.83
C LEU A 63 4.12 0.58 -0.85
N LEU A 64 4.43 1.83 -1.20
CA LEU A 64 3.45 2.91 -1.21
C LEU A 64 2.35 2.68 -2.26
N ASP A 65 2.69 2.15 -3.42
CA ASP A 65 1.73 1.82 -4.46
C ASP A 65 0.83 0.65 -4.04
N ALA A 66 1.40 -0.37 -3.39
CA ALA A 66 0.63 -1.49 -2.81
C ALA A 66 -0.36 -1.00 -1.75
N VAL A 67 0.08 -0.22 -0.77
CA VAL A 67 -0.79 0.34 0.28
C VAL A 67 -1.88 1.22 -0.30
N ARG A 68 -1.56 2.07 -1.26
CA ARG A 68 -2.54 2.91 -1.96
C ARG A 68 -3.58 2.04 -2.67
N ARG A 69 -3.16 1.01 -3.37
CA ARG A 69 -4.03 0.11 -4.09
C ARG A 69 -4.94 -0.68 -3.15
N ILE A 70 -4.40 -1.24 -2.05
CA ILE A 70 -5.19 -1.92 -1.01
C ILE A 70 -6.27 -0.99 -0.47
N ALA A 71 -5.92 0.24 -0.11
CA ALA A 71 -6.86 1.21 0.45
C ALA A 71 -7.95 1.69 -0.54
N LEU A 72 -7.66 1.68 -1.83
CA LEU A 72 -8.60 2.03 -2.91
C LEU A 72 -9.58 0.90 -3.23
N GLU A 73 -9.10 -0.34 -3.24
CA GLU A 73 -9.87 -1.49 -3.72
C GLU A 73 -10.58 -2.25 -2.60
N LEU A 74 -9.98 -2.32 -1.40
CA LEU A 74 -10.50 -3.12 -0.30
C LEU A 74 -11.19 -2.29 0.79
N PRO A 75 -12.20 -2.86 1.47
CA PRO A 75 -12.85 -2.25 2.64
C PRO A 75 -11.94 -2.36 3.87
N VAL A 76 -10.85 -1.58 3.90
CA VAL A 76 -9.95 -1.51 5.05
C VAL A 76 -10.70 -0.93 6.24
N VAL A 77 -10.84 -1.71 7.31
CA VAL A 77 -11.55 -1.35 8.55
C VAL A 77 -10.60 -0.95 9.68
N GLY A 78 -9.31 -1.29 9.57
CA GLY A 78 -8.26 -0.90 10.49
C GLY A 78 -6.91 -1.16 9.88
N MET A 79 -5.88 -0.47 10.39
CA MET A 79 -4.49 -0.71 9.99
C MET A 79 -3.53 -0.39 11.10
N ASP A 80 -2.34 -0.96 11.01
CA ASP A 80 -1.15 -0.53 11.74
C ASP A 80 0.06 -0.44 10.81
N VAL A 81 1.11 0.20 11.29
CA VAL A 81 2.45 0.17 10.71
C VAL A 81 3.39 -0.23 11.84
N VAL A 82 4.06 -1.35 11.67
CA VAL A 82 4.85 -1.98 12.73
C VAL A 82 6.34 -2.03 12.37
N GLU A 83 7.16 -2.42 13.34
CA GLU A 83 8.61 -2.61 13.22
C GLU A 83 9.42 -1.35 12.87
N VAL A 84 8.85 -0.15 12.86
CA VAL A 84 9.64 1.08 12.72
C VAL A 84 10.44 1.29 14.02
N ALA A 85 11.76 1.23 13.91
CA ALA A 85 12.68 1.31 15.03
C ALA A 85 13.62 2.54 14.89
N PRO A 86 13.22 3.73 15.37
CA PRO A 86 14.01 4.95 15.23
C PRO A 86 15.47 4.87 15.72
N PRO A 87 15.80 4.08 16.79
CA PRO A 87 17.19 3.94 17.21
C PRO A 87 18.13 3.31 16.18
N TYR A 88 17.57 2.57 15.21
CA TYR A 88 18.32 1.94 14.11
C TYR A 88 18.22 2.73 12.81
N ASP A 89 17.38 3.77 12.79
CA ASP A 89 17.12 4.55 11.59
C ASP A 89 18.29 5.50 11.26
N HIS A 90 18.38 5.89 10.01
CA HIS A 90 19.36 6.87 9.56
C HIS A 90 18.64 8.07 8.97
N ALA A 91 18.83 9.24 9.58
CA ALA A 91 18.18 10.50 9.16
C ALA A 91 16.65 10.40 9.04
N ASP A 92 16.00 9.60 9.88
CA ASP A 92 14.55 9.38 9.92
C ASP A 92 13.94 8.84 8.62
N ILE A 93 14.73 8.19 7.77
CA ILE A 93 14.30 7.69 6.45
C ILE A 93 13.13 6.72 6.61
N THR A 94 13.26 5.76 7.54
CA THR A 94 12.23 4.75 7.79
C THR A 94 11.00 5.35 8.47
N ALA A 95 11.20 6.25 9.43
CA ALA A 95 10.11 6.96 10.09
C ALA A 95 9.30 7.80 9.09
N MET A 96 9.97 8.48 8.16
CA MET A 96 9.31 9.23 7.08
C MET A 96 8.55 8.31 6.13
N LEU A 97 9.10 7.13 5.81
CA LEU A 97 8.40 6.14 4.98
C LEU A 97 7.15 5.62 5.70
N GLY A 98 7.23 5.27 6.99
CA GLY A 98 6.09 4.85 7.79
C GLY A 98 4.99 5.92 7.83
N ASN A 99 5.35 7.18 8.04
CA ASN A 99 4.41 8.30 7.94
C ASN A 99 3.76 8.38 6.54
N ARG A 100 4.54 8.18 5.49
CA ARG A 100 4.03 8.20 4.12
C ARG A 100 3.07 7.03 3.85
N VAL A 101 3.32 5.85 4.39
CA VAL A 101 2.41 4.69 4.33
C VAL A 101 1.04 5.06 4.90
N VAL A 102 0.99 5.68 6.08
CA VAL A 102 -0.26 6.15 6.69
C VAL A 102 -0.98 7.15 5.78
N LEU A 103 -0.26 8.11 5.20
CA LEU A 103 -0.83 9.09 4.29
C LEU A 103 -1.42 8.46 3.01
N GLU A 104 -0.74 7.46 2.43
CA GLU A 104 -1.25 6.73 1.27
C GLU A 104 -2.53 5.97 1.61
N ALA A 105 -2.58 5.31 2.76
CA ALA A 105 -3.76 4.60 3.22
C ALA A 105 -4.96 5.55 3.43
N ILE A 106 -4.77 6.64 4.17
CA ILE A 106 -5.83 7.65 4.40
C ILE A 106 -6.33 8.21 3.07
N SER A 107 -5.44 8.55 2.15
CA SER A 107 -5.77 9.10 0.84
C SER A 107 -6.55 8.09 -0.02
N GLY A 108 -6.15 6.81 0.01
CA GLY A 108 -6.84 5.73 -0.69
C GLY A 108 -8.26 5.51 -0.14
N ILE A 109 -8.42 5.42 1.19
CA ILE A 109 -9.71 5.26 1.85
C ILE A 109 -10.64 6.45 1.54
N ALA A 110 -10.12 7.68 1.63
CA ALA A 110 -10.89 8.88 1.33
C ALA A 110 -11.37 8.87 -0.13
N ARG A 111 -10.52 8.51 -1.07
CA ARG A 111 -10.88 8.40 -2.48
C ARG A 111 -11.91 7.30 -2.72
N ARG A 112 -11.75 6.12 -2.14
CA ARG A 112 -12.75 5.04 -2.24
C ARG A 112 -14.12 5.47 -1.74
N ARG A 113 -14.18 6.19 -0.61
CA ARG A 113 -15.45 6.73 -0.08
C ARG A 113 -16.07 7.77 -1.01
N GLN A 114 -15.25 8.63 -1.60
CA GLN A 114 -15.73 9.63 -2.56
C GLN A 114 -16.26 8.97 -3.83
N ASP A 115 -15.55 7.97 -4.36
CA ASP A 115 -15.97 7.23 -5.55
C ASP A 115 -17.30 6.49 -5.29
N ALA A 116 -17.45 5.84 -4.13
CA ALA A 116 -18.68 5.19 -3.74
C ALA A 116 -19.86 6.18 -3.64
N ALA A 117 -19.65 7.36 -3.05
CA ALA A 117 -20.66 8.41 -2.96
C ALA A 117 -21.09 8.95 -4.35
N ASN A 118 -20.18 8.93 -5.32
CA ASN A 118 -20.42 9.36 -6.70
C ASN A 118 -20.93 8.23 -7.62
N GLY A 119 -21.10 7.01 -7.10
CA GLY A 119 -21.47 5.83 -7.90
C GLY A 119 -20.38 5.38 -8.88
N THR A 120 -19.13 5.72 -8.61
CA THR A 120 -17.95 5.35 -9.41
C THR A 120 -17.10 4.32 -8.68
N LYS A 121 -16.25 3.60 -9.43
CA LYS A 121 -15.21 2.76 -8.87
C LYS A 121 -13.86 3.22 -9.41
N TRP A 122 -12.84 3.13 -8.58
CA TRP A 122 -11.49 3.30 -9.05
C TRP A 122 -11.15 2.19 -10.06
N ASP A 123 -10.50 2.58 -11.14
CA ASP A 123 -10.05 1.67 -12.19
C ASP A 123 -8.51 1.62 -12.16
N PRO A 124 -7.90 0.45 -11.87
CA PRO A 124 -6.45 0.32 -11.79
C PRO A 124 -5.74 0.59 -13.13
N SER A 125 -6.45 0.51 -14.25
CA SER A 125 -5.91 0.83 -15.57
C SER A 125 -5.80 2.33 -15.84
N ARG A 126 -6.45 3.16 -15.02
CA ARG A 126 -6.42 4.62 -15.16
C ARG A 126 -5.32 5.25 -14.31
N PRO A 127 -4.56 6.21 -14.84
CA PRO A 127 -3.64 7.00 -14.03
C PRO A 127 -4.36 7.62 -12.84
N LEU A 128 -3.71 7.64 -11.67
CA LEU A 128 -4.27 8.27 -10.44
C LEU A 128 -4.61 9.76 -10.63
N LEU A 129 -4.12 10.37 -11.69
CA LEU A 129 -4.35 11.77 -12.04
C LEU A 129 -5.56 11.98 -12.95
N ASP A 130 -6.10 10.91 -13.58
CA ASP A 130 -7.31 10.99 -14.39
C ASP A 130 -8.51 11.29 -13.48
N GLY A 131 -9.09 12.48 -13.66
CA GLY A 131 -10.25 12.92 -12.90
C GLY A 131 -9.98 13.94 -11.82
N ARG A 132 -8.77 14.54 -11.73
CA ARG A 132 -8.64 15.81 -11.03
C ARG A 132 -9.42 16.86 -11.83
N PRO A 133 -10.39 17.55 -11.21
CA PRO A 133 -10.99 18.70 -11.85
C PRO A 133 -9.86 19.66 -12.24
N SER A 134 -9.86 20.14 -13.46
CA SER A 134 -8.93 21.19 -13.90
C SER A 134 -8.98 22.30 -12.83
N ARG A 135 -7.79 22.72 -12.36
CA ARG A 135 -7.70 23.88 -11.46
C ARG A 135 -8.08 25.18 -12.17
N ASN A 136 -8.33 25.09 -13.47
CA ASN A 136 -8.75 26.23 -14.29
C ASN A 136 -10.07 25.87 -15.00
N PRO A 137 -11.22 26.32 -14.49
CA PRO A 137 -12.54 26.05 -15.09
C PRO A 137 -12.76 26.80 -16.42
N GLN A 138 -11.74 27.40 -17.00
CA GLN A 138 -11.83 28.17 -18.25
C GLN A 138 -11.04 27.56 -19.41
N HIS A 139 -10.70 26.28 -19.33
CA HIS A 139 -10.15 25.53 -20.48
C HIS A 139 -10.87 24.22 -20.66
#